data_70ce29647563e861d7282c923155cf9b
#
_entry.id   70ce29647563e861d7282c923155cf9b
#
_cell.length_a   1.000
_cell.length_b   1.000
_cell.length_c   1.000
_cell.angle_alpha   90.00
_cell.angle_beta   90.00
_cell.angle_gamma   90.00
#
_symmetry.space_group_name_H-M   'P 1'
#
loop_
_entity.id
_entity.type
_entity.pdbx_description
1 polymer ?
#
loop_
_entity_poly.entity_id
_entity_poly.type
_entity_poly.pdbx_seq_one_letter_code
_entity_poly.pdbx_strand_id
1 'polypeptide(L)'
;KFLSEVKPNFHPHVLLVGHDSSEIENITLMALGGVVQHMNGTPNYALVGENNISILSNIINTKQPEWIGFNLYTGLTDFVFKWIKQYKIERASFILKKNISNFSDADRLLKNMVKDAKGPIHDGNQILYAPIIIGGHFNNYSFKESFDKGGDYVVRGKGINIFRDIMLGLFEPGIYHDPMPYANIPKMDREIFYSDMYDFSDKTKGYVHSKIKSILTALGCSYTCSYCYISSLIDNLKEAYDGKGIKPPSIIQDRPIETVLAEGQDIIKLDKYYGVKTAAVFDQADISLNNMNWWNDLSEKWMLNIGI
;
A
#
# COMPACT_ATOMS: atom_id res chain seq x y z
N LYS A 1 10.92 -12.06 -12.91
CA LYS A 1 12.10 -11.45 -12.23
C LYS A 1 11.77 -10.76 -10.89
N PHE A 2 10.49 -10.54 -10.57
CA PHE A 2 10.06 -9.93 -9.30
C PHE A 2 10.48 -10.76 -8.06
N LEU A 3 10.76 -12.04 -8.22
CA LEU A 3 10.85 -13.05 -7.17
C LEU A 3 12.25 -13.55 -6.83
N SER A 4 13.26 -13.29 -7.66
CA SER A 4 14.54 -13.97 -7.53
C SER A 4 15.53 -13.37 -6.51
N GLU A 5 15.12 -12.32 -5.77
CA GLU A 5 16.04 -11.52 -4.93
C GLU A 5 15.66 -11.48 -3.43
N VAL A 6 14.58 -12.15 -3.01
CA VAL A 6 14.21 -12.19 -1.59
C VAL A 6 15.12 -13.15 -0.85
N LYS A 7 15.82 -12.66 0.17
CA LYS A 7 16.67 -13.50 1.03
C LYS A 7 15.81 -14.57 1.72
N PRO A 8 16.25 -15.84 1.80
CA PRO A 8 15.45 -16.93 2.38
C PRO A 8 14.95 -16.71 3.80
N ASN A 9 15.61 -15.84 4.57
CA ASN A 9 15.30 -15.55 5.98
C ASN A 9 14.72 -14.15 6.18
N PHE A 10 14.19 -13.52 5.13
CA PHE A 10 13.60 -12.20 5.23
C PHE A 10 12.08 -12.33 5.40
N HIS A 11 11.56 -11.95 6.56
CA HIS A 11 10.14 -12.06 6.93
C HIS A 11 9.65 -10.72 7.49
N PRO A 12 9.41 -9.69 6.66
CA PRO A 12 9.04 -8.37 7.15
C PRO A 12 7.67 -8.39 7.82
N HIS A 13 7.59 -7.76 8.99
CA HIS A 13 6.35 -7.53 9.71
C HIS A 13 5.89 -6.10 9.48
N VAL A 14 4.77 -5.93 8.80
CA VAL A 14 4.34 -4.63 8.26
C VAL A 14 2.95 -4.27 8.75
N LEU A 15 2.76 -3.05 9.24
CA LEU A 15 1.45 -2.46 9.47
C LEU A 15 1.07 -1.58 8.28
N LEU A 16 0.03 -1.95 7.56
CA LEU A 16 -0.54 -1.22 6.44
C LEU A 16 -1.75 -0.43 6.91
N VAL A 17 -1.70 0.88 6.74
CA VAL A 17 -2.73 1.81 7.23
C VAL A 17 -3.44 2.46 6.05
N GLY A 18 -4.76 2.35 6.03
CA GLY A 18 -5.62 2.97 5.04
C GLY A 18 -6.78 3.72 5.67
N HIS A 19 -7.63 4.27 4.83
CA HIS A 19 -8.85 4.95 5.24
C HIS A 19 -9.95 3.98 5.63
N ASP A 20 -10.66 4.30 6.69
CA ASP A 20 -11.90 3.62 7.07
C ASP A 20 -13.02 4.01 6.10
N SER A 21 -13.15 3.22 5.04
CA SER A 21 -14.32 3.26 4.17
C SER A 21 -15.00 1.90 4.24
N SER A 22 -16.09 1.82 4.97
CA SER A 22 -16.80 0.57 5.26
C SER A 22 -17.41 -0.13 4.04
N GLU A 23 -17.45 0.53 2.88
CA GLU A 23 -18.22 0.04 1.74
C GLU A 23 -17.36 -0.44 0.56
N ILE A 24 -16.10 -0.02 0.48
CA ILE A 24 -15.23 -0.29 -0.68
C ILE A 24 -13.93 -0.94 -0.23
N GLU A 25 -13.56 -2.03 -0.88
CA GLU A 25 -12.27 -2.68 -0.66
C GLU A 25 -11.11 -1.74 -1.01
N ASN A 26 -10.13 -1.66 -0.14
CA ASN A 26 -8.91 -0.90 -0.40
C ASN A 26 -7.92 -1.74 -1.22
N ILE A 27 -8.05 -1.66 -2.55
CA ILE A 27 -7.22 -2.42 -3.50
C ILE A 27 -5.72 -2.17 -3.26
N THR A 28 -5.34 -0.95 -2.91
CA THR A 28 -3.93 -0.62 -2.64
C THR A 28 -3.40 -1.40 -1.44
N LEU A 29 -4.16 -1.48 -0.34
CA LEU A 29 -3.73 -2.25 0.83
C LEU A 29 -3.66 -3.74 0.53
N MET A 30 -4.62 -4.28 -0.24
CA MET A 30 -4.58 -5.68 -0.67
C MET A 30 -3.34 -5.97 -1.54
N ALA A 31 -3.01 -5.07 -2.47
CA ALA A 31 -1.83 -5.22 -3.32
C ALA A 31 -0.53 -5.17 -2.51
N LEU A 32 -0.39 -4.22 -1.58
CA LEU A 32 0.77 -4.11 -0.71
C LEU A 32 0.87 -5.29 0.26
N GLY A 33 -0.25 -5.77 0.80
CA GLY A 33 -0.30 -6.98 1.61
C GLY A 33 0.17 -8.20 0.84
N GLY A 34 -0.26 -8.36 -0.41
CA GLY A 34 0.23 -9.39 -1.30
C GLY A 34 1.75 -9.31 -1.54
N VAL A 35 2.32 -8.10 -1.64
CA VAL A 35 3.79 -7.93 -1.70
C VAL A 35 4.46 -8.44 -0.43
N VAL A 36 3.93 -8.07 0.74
CA VAL A 36 4.49 -8.51 2.04
C VAL A 36 4.44 -10.03 2.18
N GLN A 37 3.29 -10.65 1.88
CA GLN A 37 3.14 -12.11 1.90
C GLN A 37 4.10 -12.80 0.93
N HIS A 38 4.28 -12.21 -0.25
CA HIS A 38 5.20 -12.72 -1.26
C HIS A 38 6.68 -12.66 -0.81
N MET A 39 7.01 -11.74 0.09
CA MET A 39 8.31 -11.67 0.76
C MET A 39 8.37 -12.59 1.99
N ASN A 40 7.43 -13.52 2.16
CA ASN A 40 7.23 -14.36 3.35
C ASN A 40 6.98 -13.56 4.63
N GLY A 41 6.57 -12.29 4.49
CA GLY A 41 6.28 -11.41 5.61
C GLY A 41 4.86 -11.55 6.14
N THR A 42 4.59 -10.83 7.21
CA THR A 42 3.28 -10.78 7.88
C THR A 42 2.69 -9.38 7.73
N PRO A 43 1.68 -9.17 6.88
CA PRO A 43 0.94 -7.93 6.83
C PRO A 43 -0.03 -7.84 8.00
N ASN A 44 -0.12 -6.68 8.64
CA ASN A 44 -1.21 -6.28 9.52
C ASN A 44 -1.86 -5.05 8.92
N TYR A 45 -3.13 -4.84 9.22
CA TYR A 45 -3.90 -3.77 8.63
C TYR A 45 -4.61 -2.93 9.68
N ALA A 46 -4.72 -1.65 9.42
CA ALA A 46 -5.56 -0.74 10.18
C ALA A 46 -6.31 0.19 9.22
N LEU A 47 -7.61 0.31 9.40
CA LEU A 47 -8.42 1.31 8.71
C LEU A 47 -8.73 2.42 9.71
N VAL A 48 -8.30 3.64 9.41
CA VAL A 48 -8.38 4.75 10.34
C VAL A 48 -9.10 5.95 9.75
N GLY A 49 -9.81 6.64 10.62
CA GLY A 49 -10.36 7.97 10.44
C GLY A 49 -9.92 8.88 11.57
N GLU A 50 -10.36 10.13 11.57
CA GLU A 50 -9.99 11.10 12.58
C GLU A 50 -10.31 10.64 14.01
N ASN A 51 -11.46 9.99 14.20
CA ASN A 51 -11.97 9.60 15.53
C ASN A 51 -11.28 8.38 16.13
N ASN A 52 -10.53 7.61 15.32
CA ASN A 52 -10.00 6.31 15.76
C ASN A 52 -8.51 6.12 15.49
N ILE A 53 -7.80 7.14 15.00
CA ILE A 53 -6.36 7.05 14.69
C ILE A 53 -5.51 6.59 15.88
N SER A 54 -5.97 6.83 17.10
CA SER A 54 -5.29 6.40 18.34
C SER A 54 -5.12 4.86 18.43
N ILE A 55 -5.91 4.08 17.69
CA ILE A 55 -5.78 2.62 17.66
C ILE A 55 -4.41 2.19 17.15
N LEU A 56 -3.76 2.99 16.30
CA LEU A 56 -2.44 2.68 15.76
C LEU A 56 -1.39 2.47 16.86
N SER A 57 -1.44 3.28 17.93
CA SER A 57 -0.50 3.11 19.05
C SER A 57 -0.69 1.76 19.75
N ASN A 58 -1.93 1.30 19.92
CA ASN A 58 -2.21 -0.01 20.49
C ASN A 58 -1.73 -1.15 19.57
N ILE A 59 -2.00 -1.06 18.27
CA ILE A 59 -1.56 -2.06 17.28
C ILE A 59 -0.03 -2.14 17.25
N ILE A 60 0.67 -1.00 17.23
CA ILE A 60 2.13 -0.97 17.23
C ILE A 60 2.71 -1.61 18.49
N ASN A 61 2.12 -1.33 19.66
CA ASN A 61 2.61 -1.89 20.92
C ASN A 61 2.33 -3.40 21.03
N THR A 62 1.24 -3.89 20.47
CA THR A 62 0.85 -5.30 20.56
C THR A 62 1.44 -6.17 19.45
N LYS A 63 1.50 -5.67 18.22
CA LYS A 63 1.96 -6.41 17.05
C LYS A 63 3.45 -6.19 16.73
N GLN A 64 4.06 -5.13 17.27
CA GLN A 64 5.47 -4.80 17.05
C GLN A 64 5.87 -4.83 15.56
N PRO A 65 5.19 -4.09 14.66
CA PRO A 65 5.55 -4.09 13.25
C PRO A 65 6.94 -3.47 13.05
N GLU A 66 7.68 -3.99 12.09
CA GLU A 66 8.97 -3.46 11.67
C GLU A 66 8.81 -2.24 10.76
N TRP A 67 7.71 -2.17 10.02
CA TRP A 67 7.42 -1.10 9.07
C TRP A 67 5.99 -0.63 9.21
N ILE A 68 5.76 0.67 8.98
CA ILE A 68 4.42 1.26 8.94
C ILE A 68 4.21 1.90 7.58
N GLY A 69 3.25 1.39 6.80
CA GLY A 69 2.91 1.91 5.48
C GLY A 69 1.57 2.64 5.49
N PHE A 70 1.55 3.93 5.12
CA PHE A 70 0.32 4.72 4.98
C PHE A 70 -0.07 4.87 3.51
N ASN A 71 -1.33 4.55 3.20
CA ASN A 71 -1.97 4.89 1.92
C ASN A 71 -2.82 6.15 2.09
N LEU A 72 -2.26 7.32 1.76
CA LEU A 72 -2.89 8.61 2.00
C LEU A 72 -3.76 9.07 0.82
N TYR A 73 -4.94 9.59 1.17
CA TYR A 73 -5.86 10.29 0.28
C TYR A 73 -6.01 11.74 0.72
N THR A 74 -6.36 12.63 -0.21
CA THR A 74 -6.68 14.03 0.09
C THR A 74 -7.84 14.10 1.08
N GLY A 75 -7.73 14.94 2.10
CA GLY A 75 -8.72 15.09 3.16
C GLY A 75 -8.49 14.22 4.41
N LEU A 76 -7.49 13.30 4.38
CA LEU A 76 -7.16 12.42 5.51
C LEU A 76 -5.79 12.70 6.09
N THR A 77 -5.14 13.74 5.61
CA THR A 77 -3.72 13.97 5.87
C THR A 77 -3.45 14.59 7.23
N ASP A 78 -4.27 15.53 7.67
CA ASP A 78 -3.99 16.33 8.85
C ASP A 78 -3.91 15.51 10.15
N PHE A 79 -4.89 14.64 10.38
CA PHE A 79 -4.88 13.81 11.58
C PHE A 79 -3.78 12.72 11.51
N VAL A 80 -3.48 12.20 10.31
CA VAL A 80 -2.37 11.25 10.13
C VAL A 80 -1.04 11.93 10.39
N PHE A 81 -0.79 13.12 9.84
CA PHE A 81 0.45 13.85 10.08
C PHE A 81 0.59 14.28 11.55
N LYS A 82 -0.51 14.64 12.23
CA LYS A 82 -0.50 14.91 13.66
C LYS A 82 -0.09 13.67 14.45
N TRP A 83 -0.62 12.52 14.10
CA TRP A 83 -0.25 11.25 14.73
C TRP A 83 1.21 10.89 14.46
N ILE A 84 1.69 11.00 13.20
CA ILE A 84 3.10 10.74 12.84
C ILE A 84 4.04 11.61 13.66
N LYS A 85 3.73 12.90 13.78
CA LYS A 85 4.52 13.84 14.58
C LYS A 85 4.65 13.37 16.02
N GLN A 86 3.54 13.01 16.64
CA GLN A 86 3.51 12.53 18.02
C GLN A 86 4.31 11.23 18.18
N TYR A 87 4.07 10.26 17.30
CA TYR A 87 4.78 8.99 17.28
C TYR A 87 6.29 9.18 17.23
N LYS A 88 6.79 10.03 16.34
CA LYS A 88 8.24 10.29 16.21
C LYS A 88 8.84 10.95 17.44
N ILE A 89 8.15 11.92 18.03
CA ILE A 89 8.59 12.57 19.27
C ILE A 89 8.70 11.54 20.40
N GLU A 90 7.69 10.70 20.57
CA GLU A 90 7.67 9.66 21.60
C GLU A 90 8.79 8.65 21.40
N ARG A 91 8.99 8.15 20.18
CA ARG A 91 10.04 7.17 19.87
C ARG A 91 11.45 7.74 20.03
N ALA A 92 11.69 8.96 19.56
CA ALA A 92 12.98 9.63 19.77
C ALA A 92 13.28 9.86 21.26
N SER A 93 12.26 10.28 22.04
CA SER A 93 12.39 10.47 23.48
C SER A 93 12.69 9.16 24.20
N PHE A 94 12.02 8.07 23.83
CA PHE A 94 12.24 6.73 24.36
C PHE A 94 13.67 6.23 24.09
N ILE A 95 14.12 6.31 22.83
CA ILE A 95 15.45 5.84 22.39
C ILE A 95 16.56 6.61 23.12
N LEU A 96 16.46 7.93 23.20
CA LEU A 96 17.47 8.77 23.83
C LEU A 96 17.35 8.86 25.36
N LYS A 97 16.31 8.30 25.95
CA LYS A 97 16.02 8.38 27.39
C LYS A 97 16.00 9.84 27.91
N LYS A 98 15.51 10.77 27.07
CA LYS A 98 15.37 12.19 27.39
C LYS A 98 14.13 12.79 26.74
N ASN A 99 13.59 13.85 27.32
CA ASN A 99 12.45 14.54 26.74
C ASN A 99 12.85 15.30 25.46
N ILE A 100 12.26 14.91 24.33
CA ILE A 100 12.35 15.61 23.05
C ILE A 100 10.97 16.17 22.77
N SER A 101 10.88 17.48 22.63
CA SER A 101 9.62 18.19 22.32
C SER A 101 9.58 18.75 20.90
N ASN A 102 10.75 18.89 20.26
CA ASN A 102 10.85 19.43 18.92
C ASN A 102 10.73 18.32 17.89
N PHE A 103 9.71 18.42 17.01
CA PHE A 103 9.47 17.43 15.97
C PHE A 103 10.62 17.36 14.95
N SER A 104 11.15 18.50 14.51
CA SER A 104 12.22 18.50 13.51
C SER A 104 13.49 17.80 13.99
N ASP A 105 13.81 17.92 15.29
CA ASP A 105 14.93 17.20 15.88
C ASP A 105 14.65 15.72 15.99
N ALA A 106 13.45 15.33 16.40
CA ALA A 106 13.02 13.94 16.43
C ALA A 106 13.05 13.28 15.04
N ASP A 107 12.48 13.95 14.05
CA ASP A 107 12.43 13.46 12.66
C ASP A 107 13.83 13.27 12.07
N ARG A 108 14.69 14.29 12.18
CA ARG A 108 16.07 14.24 11.70
C ARG A 108 16.87 13.11 12.37
N LEU A 109 16.74 12.97 13.68
CA LEU A 109 17.41 11.91 14.43
C LEU A 109 16.99 10.54 13.93
N LEU A 110 15.69 10.27 13.88
CA LEU A 110 15.14 8.97 13.48
C LEU A 110 15.48 8.64 12.02
N LYS A 111 15.41 9.60 11.10
CA LYS A 111 15.82 9.41 9.69
C LYS A 111 17.30 9.02 9.58
N ASN A 112 18.20 9.64 10.35
CA ASN A 112 19.60 9.28 10.36
C ASN A 112 19.81 7.85 10.92
N MET A 113 19.14 7.50 12.01
CA MET A 113 19.23 6.15 12.58
C MET A 113 18.69 5.09 11.62
N VAL A 114 17.57 5.37 10.92
CA VAL A 114 17.00 4.48 9.88
C VAL A 114 17.96 4.31 8.72
N LYS A 115 18.63 5.40 8.30
CA LYS A 115 19.67 5.36 7.26
C LYS A 115 20.83 4.46 7.67
N ASP A 116 21.36 4.64 8.87
CA ASP A 116 22.47 3.86 9.38
C ASP A 116 22.12 2.38 9.56
N ALA A 117 20.92 2.08 10.06
CA ALA A 117 20.40 0.73 10.23
C ALA A 117 19.94 0.08 8.91
N LYS A 118 19.75 0.87 7.85
CA LYS A 118 19.12 0.47 6.58
C LYS A 118 17.72 -0.15 6.76
N GLY A 119 16.98 0.33 7.75
CA GLY A 119 15.65 -0.19 8.07
C GLY A 119 15.18 0.11 9.49
N PRO A 120 14.36 -0.78 10.07
CA PRO A 120 13.85 -0.63 11.43
C PRO A 120 14.97 -0.55 12.48
N ILE A 121 14.71 0.18 13.57
CA ILE A 121 15.66 0.31 14.66
C ILE A 121 15.29 -0.70 15.75
N HIS A 122 16.24 -1.56 16.10
CA HIS A 122 16.06 -2.65 17.07
C HIS A 122 16.93 -2.47 18.32
N ASP A 123 16.45 -3.04 19.44
CA ASP A 123 17.27 -3.37 20.60
C ASP A 123 16.99 -4.84 20.94
N GLY A 124 17.89 -5.72 20.57
CA GLY A 124 17.65 -7.16 20.58
C GLY A 124 16.45 -7.53 19.71
N ASN A 125 15.42 -8.14 20.32
CA ASN A 125 14.19 -8.53 19.64
C ASN A 125 13.09 -7.45 19.68
N GLN A 126 13.34 -6.32 20.34
CA GLN A 126 12.36 -5.24 20.45
C GLN A 126 12.50 -4.24 19.31
N ILE A 127 11.39 -3.87 18.69
CA ILE A 127 11.34 -2.76 17.73
C ILE A 127 11.30 -1.44 18.50
N LEU A 128 12.37 -0.67 18.42
CA LEU A 128 12.43 0.66 19.01
C LEU A 128 11.72 1.69 18.13
N TYR A 129 11.92 1.56 16.81
CA TYR A 129 11.28 2.43 15.83
C TYR A 129 11.00 1.68 14.54
N ALA A 130 9.74 1.73 14.10
CA ALA A 130 9.29 1.27 12.80
C ALA A 130 9.27 2.46 11.82
N PRO A 131 10.09 2.44 10.76
CA PRO A 131 10.09 3.52 9.77
C PRO A 131 8.74 3.66 9.07
N ILE A 132 8.43 4.91 8.70
CA ILE A 132 7.17 5.29 8.08
C ILE A 132 7.34 5.42 6.57
N ILE A 133 6.60 4.60 5.83
CA ILE A 133 6.50 4.66 4.37
C ILE A 133 5.15 5.29 4.01
N ILE A 134 5.15 6.39 3.27
CA ILE A 134 3.94 7.09 2.85
C ILE A 134 3.76 6.95 1.35
N GLY A 135 2.65 6.36 0.93
CA GLY A 135 2.20 6.25 -0.45
C GLY A 135 0.78 6.80 -0.64
N GLY A 136 0.18 6.51 -1.78
CA GLY A 136 -1.20 6.86 -2.09
C GLY A 136 -1.36 8.12 -2.95
N HIS A 137 -2.61 8.45 -3.23
CA HIS A 137 -2.95 9.50 -4.22
C HIS A 137 -2.43 10.88 -3.82
N PHE A 138 -2.46 11.21 -2.52
CA PHE A 138 -1.97 12.50 -2.02
C PHE A 138 -0.51 12.75 -2.41
N ASN A 139 0.34 11.72 -2.40
CA ASN A 139 1.76 11.86 -2.69
C ASN A 139 2.09 12.11 -4.17
N ASN A 140 1.13 11.99 -5.06
CA ASN A 140 1.36 12.37 -6.46
C ASN A 140 1.53 13.88 -6.63
N TYR A 141 0.99 14.67 -5.69
CA TYR A 141 1.06 16.14 -5.69
C TYR A 141 1.89 16.70 -4.54
N SER A 142 1.64 16.22 -3.33
CA SER A 142 2.17 16.78 -2.08
C SER A 142 3.25 15.90 -1.44
N PHE A 143 4.06 15.25 -2.26
CA PHE A 143 5.12 14.34 -1.81
C PHE A 143 6.16 15.01 -0.90
N LYS A 144 6.52 16.29 -1.18
CA LYS A 144 7.42 17.06 -0.32
C LYS A 144 6.81 17.29 1.06
N GLU A 145 5.53 17.67 1.08
CA GLU A 145 4.80 17.82 2.35
C GLU A 145 4.80 16.53 3.16
N SER A 146 4.53 15.39 2.55
CA SER A 146 4.57 14.09 3.23
C SER A 146 5.94 13.80 3.85
N PHE A 147 7.01 14.16 3.16
CA PHE A 147 8.37 14.00 3.68
C PHE A 147 8.68 14.96 4.82
N ASP A 148 8.27 16.22 4.70
CA ASP A 148 8.48 17.28 5.71
C ASP A 148 7.59 17.03 6.96
N LYS A 149 6.45 16.37 6.79
CA LYS A 149 5.52 15.99 7.87
C LYS A 149 5.85 14.64 8.53
N GLY A 150 6.99 14.03 8.18
CA GLY A 150 7.57 12.92 8.92
C GLY A 150 7.54 11.56 8.22
N GLY A 151 7.25 11.47 6.94
CA GLY A 151 7.54 10.26 6.18
C GLY A 151 9.04 10.00 6.15
N ASP A 152 9.50 8.80 6.47
CA ASP A 152 10.89 8.42 6.27
C ASP A 152 11.12 8.09 4.80
N TYR A 153 10.17 7.43 4.21
CA TYR A 153 10.12 7.13 2.78
C TYR A 153 8.80 7.63 2.21
N VAL A 154 8.87 8.39 1.14
CA VAL A 154 7.69 8.86 0.42
C VAL A 154 7.70 8.32 -0.99
N VAL A 155 6.64 7.61 -1.36
CA VAL A 155 6.56 6.92 -2.64
C VAL A 155 5.50 7.55 -3.51
N ARG A 156 5.91 8.01 -4.70
CA ARG A 156 5.07 8.55 -5.76
C ARG A 156 4.77 7.46 -6.79
N GLY A 157 3.68 7.61 -7.49
CA GLY A 157 3.27 6.67 -8.53
C GLY A 157 2.70 5.39 -7.95
N LYS A 158 3.01 4.29 -8.57
CA LYS A 158 2.39 3.00 -8.26
C LYS A 158 2.92 2.34 -6.98
N GLY A 159 4.16 2.55 -6.67
CA GLY A 159 4.78 2.28 -5.37
C GLY A 159 5.11 0.83 -5.03
N ILE A 160 4.64 -0.15 -5.78
CA ILE A 160 4.74 -1.58 -5.40
C ILE A 160 6.20 -2.06 -5.36
N ASN A 161 6.99 -1.74 -6.40
CA ASN A 161 8.38 -2.17 -6.45
C ASN A 161 9.24 -1.40 -5.44
N ILE A 162 9.03 -0.09 -5.36
CA ILE A 162 9.75 0.76 -4.40
C ILE A 162 9.42 0.35 -2.96
N PHE A 163 8.17 0.03 -2.64
CA PHE A 163 7.77 -0.46 -1.33
C PHE A 163 8.54 -1.74 -0.94
N ARG A 164 8.61 -2.72 -1.85
CA ARG A 164 9.43 -3.92 -1.67
C ARG A 164 10.90 -3.58 -1.43
N ASP A 165 11.47 -2.74 -2.29
CA ASP A 165 12.90 -2.45 -2.30
C ASP A 165 13.33 -1.63 -1.07
N ILE A 166 12.44 -0.77 -0.54
CA ILE A 166 12.62 -0.10 0.76
C ILE A 166 12.75 -1.14 1.88
N MET A 167 11.83 -2.10 1.95
CA MET A 167 11.87 -3.14 2.98
C MET A 167 13.13 -4.02 2.87
N LEU A 168 13.66 -4.21 1.67
CA LEU A 168 14.93 -4.90 1.45
C LEU A 168 16.17 -4.07 1.84
N GLY A 169 16.01 -2.82 2.31
CA GLY A 169 17.09 -1.93 2.70
C GLY A 169 17.91 -1.40 1.52
N LEU A 170 17.32 -1.37 0.32
CA LEU A 170 17.99 -0.90 -0.90
C LEU A 170 17.94 0.63 -1.05
N PHE A 171 17.14 1.30 -0.24
CA PHE A 171 16.96 2.75 -0.26
C PHE A 171 17.24 3.37 1.12
N GLU A 172 17.77 4.59 1.10
CA GLU A 172 17.84 5.45 2.28
C GLU A 172 16.54 6.23 2.46
N PRO A 173 16.26 6.82 3.66
CA PRO A 173 15.13 7.73 3.82
C PRO A 173 15.10 8.82 2.75
N GLY A 174 13.95 9.01 2.08
CA GLY A 174 13.84 9.93 0.97
C GLY A 174 12.53 9.85 0.20
N ILE A 175 12.51 10.57 -0.94
CA ILE A 175 11.36 10.63 -1.85
C ILE A 175 11.71 9.82 -3.11
N TYR A 176 10.83 8.88 -3.46
CA TYR A 176 11.05 7.95 -4.56
C TYR A 176 9.87 7.95 -5.52
N HIS A 177 10.15 7.70 -6.78
CA HIS A 177 9.14 7.54 -7.81
C HIS A 177 9.25 6.13 -8.40
N ASP A 178 8.11 5.39 -8.39
CA ASP A 178 8.04 4.09 -9.03
C ASP A 178 7.57 4.23 -10.48
N PRO A 179 8.48 4.23 -11.46
CA PRO A 179 8.14 4.36 -12.85
C PRO A 179 7.72 3.03 -13.50
N MET A 180 7.84 1.92 -12.76
CA MET A 180 7.74 0.58 -13.33
C MET A 180 6.30 0.19 -13.65
N PRO A 181 6.10 -0.54 -14.76
CA PRO A 181 4.79 -1.08 -15.08
C PRO A 181 4.34 -2.15 -14.08
N TYR A 182 3.04 -2.21 -13.81
CA TYR A 182 2.41 -3.18 -12.93
C TYR A 182 2.31 -4.61 -13.49
N ALA A 183 3.01 -4.95 -14.53
CA ALA A 183 2.84 -6.23 -15.23
C ALA A 183 2.90 -7.46 -14.31
N ASN A 184 3.38 -7.33 -13.09
CA ASN A 184 3.57 -8.44 -12.15
C ASN A 184 3.18 -8.07 -10.71
N ILE A 185 1.99 -7.48 -10.52
CA ILE A 185 1.46 -7.32 -9.15
C ILE A 185 1.30 -8.71 -8.56
N PRO A 186 1.85 -8.99 -7.38
CA PRO A 186 1.60 -10.25 -6.69
C PRO A 186 0.11 -10.48 -6.46
N LYS A 187 -0.26 -11.71 -6.18
CA LYS A 187 -1.60 -12.04 -5.74
C LYS A 187 -1.99 -11.12 -4.58
N MET A 188 -3.13 -10.46 -4.68
CA MET A 188 -3.62 -9.54 -3.65
C MET A 188 -4.02 -10.29 -2.39
N ASP A 189 -3.73 -9.75 -1.23
CA ASP A 189 -4.24 -10.26 0.03
C ASP A 189 -5.72 -9.86 0.20
N ARG A 190 -6.61 -10.76 -0.20
CA ARG A 190 -8.05 -10.52 -0.13
C ARG A 190 -8.66 -10.88 1.22
N GLU A 191 -7.95 -11.64 2.03
CA GLU A 191 -8.45 -12.10 3.32
C GLU A 191 -8.70 -10.93 4.29
N ILE A 192 -7.98 -9.83 4.12
CA ILE A 192 -8.18 -8.57 4.88
C ILE A 192 -9.64 -8.14 4.97
N PHE A 193 -10.45 -8.37 3.92
CA PHE A 193 -11.85 -7.94 3.89
C PHE A 193 -12.84 -9.09 4.19
N TYR A 194 -12.37 -10.21 4.72
CA TYR A 194 -13.19 -11.33 5.13
C TYR A 194 -13.02 -11.72 6.59
N SER A 195 -11.87 -11.43 7.20
CA SER A 195 -11.58 -11.92 8.54
C SER A 195 -11.77 -10.85 9.61
N ASP A 196 -12.28 -11.29 10.78
CA ASP A 196 -12.31 -10.48 12.00
C ASP A 196 -10.91 -10.27 12.61
N MET A 197 -9.86 -10.79 11.98
CA MET A 197 -8.48 -10.73 12.49
C MET A 197 -7.88 -9.33 12.40
N TYR A 198 -8.49 -8.45 11.63
CA TYR A 198 -8.03 -7.09 11.48
C TYR A 198 -8.79 -6.18 12.43
N ASP A 199 -8.07 -5.45 13.27
CA ASP A 199 -8.62 -4.47 14.20
C ASP A 199 -9.22 -3.29 13.41
N PHE A 200 -10.38 -3.53 12.80
CA PHE A 200 -11.21 -2.46 12.31
C PHE A 200 -11.78 -1.73 13.52
N SER A 201 -11.56 -0.45 13.57
CA SER A 201 -11.66 0.39 14.75
C SER A 201 -13.07 0.57 15.34
N ASP A 202 -14.10 0.09 14.69
CA ASP A 202 -15.47 0.21 15.19
C ASP A 202 -16.18 -1.14 15.22
N LYS A 203 -15.87 -1.94 16.24
CA LYS A 203 -16.57 -3.20 16.51
C LYS A 203 -18.07 -3.00 16.80
N THR A 204 -18.51 -1.77 17.06
CA THR A 204 -19.92 -1.49 17.35
C THR A 204 -20.79 -1.46 16.09
N LYS A 205 -20.20 -1.21 14.94
CA LYS A 205 -20.91 -1.23 13.65
C LYS A 205 -20.98 -2.61 13.02
N GLY A 206 -20.31 -3.61 13.59
CA GLY A 206 -20.12 -4.92 12.99
C GLY A 206 -19.38 -4.78 11.65
N TYR A 207 -18.35 -5.57 11.42
CA TYR A 207 -17.70 -5.59 10.13
C TYR A 207 -18.72 -6.07 9.07
N VAL A 208 -19.20 -5.16 8.28
CA VAL A 208 -20.00 -5.50 7.10
C VAL A 208 -18.99 -5.87 6.02
N HIS A 209 -18.82 -7.18 5.79
CA HIS A 209 -18.07 -7.64 4.62
C HIS A 209 -18.57 -6.88 3.39
N SER A 210 -17.67 -6.21 2.67
CA SER A 210 -18.06 -5.58 1.42
C SER A 210 -18.74 -6.64 0.54
N LYS A 211 -20.02 -6.44 0.22
CA LYS A 211 -20.75 -7.33 -0.67
C LYS A 211 -20.26 -7.25 -2.12
N ILE A 212 -19.46 -6.23 -2.40
CA ILE A 212 -18.88 -6.00 -3.72
C ILE A 212 -17.37 -6.16 -3.60
N LYS A 213 -16.82 -7.09 -4.37
CA LYS A 213 -15.39 -7.37 -4.47
C LYS A 213 -14.85 -6.77 -5.75
N SER A 214 -13.91 -5.85 -5.63
CA SER A 214 -13.29 -5.20 -6.79
C SER A 214 -12.13 -6.05 -7.32
N ILE A 215 -12.14 -6.34 -8.60
CA ILE A 215 -11.04 -6.99 -9.32
C ILE A 215 -10.44 -5.99 -10.29
N LEU A 216 -9.21 -5.58 -10.03
CA LEU A 216 -8.49 -4.69 -10.92
C LEU A 216 -8.05 -5.44 -12.17
N THR A 217 -8.50 -5.02 -13.33
CA THR A 217 -8.21 -5.67 -14.62
C THR A 217 -7.09 -4.99 -15.38
N ALA A 218 -6.99 -3.68 -15.25
CA ALA A 218 -5.94 -2.88 -15.86
C ALA A 218 -5.61 -1.66 -15.00
N LEU A 219 -4.52 -1.02 -15.31
CA LEU A 219 -4.03 0.17 -14.64
C LEU A 219 -3.68 1.25 -15.64
N GLY A 220 -3.97 2.48 -15.24
CA GLY A 220 -3.71 3.66 -16.04
C GLY A 220 -4.92 4.11 -16.83
N CYS A 221 -4.79 5.26 -17.46
CA CYS A 221 -5.79 5.90 -18.29
C CYS A 221 -5.09 6.77 -19.32
N SER A 222 -5.58 6.80 -20.55
CA SER A 222 -5.00 7.64 -21.62
C SER A 222 -5.54 9.07 -21.60
N TYR A 223 -6.58 9.35 -20.82
CA TYR A 223 -7.16 10.69 -20.74
C TYR A 223 -6.33 11.59 -19.82
N THR A 224 -6.30 12.88 -20.17
CA THR A 224 -5.61 13.95 -19.42
C THR A 224 -6.62 14.89 -18.77
N CYS A 225 -7.63 14.36 -18.11
CA CYS A 225 -8.66 15.17 -17.45
C CYS A 225 -8.03 16.06 -16.39
N SER A 226 -8.34 17.36 -16.43
CA SER A 226 -7.70 18.37 -15.56
C SER A 226 -7.98 18.19 -14.07
N TYR A 227 -9.05 17.48 -13.71
CA TYR A 227 -9.43 17.19 -12.34
C TYR A 227 -8.93 15.82 -11.84
N CYS A 228 -8.31 15.01 -12.71
CA CYS A 228 -7.94 13.65 -12.39
C CYS A 228 -6.46 13.51 -12.03
N TYR A 229 -6.17 12.83 -10.92
CA TYR A 229 -4.81 12.57 -10.48
C TYR A 229 -3.97 11.71 -11.46
N ILE A 230 -4.63 10.94 -12.33
CA ILE A 230 -3.94 10.10 -13.33
C ILE A 230 -3.15 10.97 -14.31
N SER A 231 -3.61 12.20 -14.61
CA SER A 231 -2.87 13.14 -15.44
C SER A 231 -1.48 13.43 -14.88
N SER A 232 -1.38 13.65 -13.56
CA SER A 232 -0.09 13.88 -12.91
C SER A 232 0.79 12.62 -12.82
N LEU A 233 0.19 11.42 -12.82
CA LEU A 233 0.96 10.18 -12.97
C LEU A 233 1.61 10.08 -14.35
N ILE A 234 0.94 10.54 -15.40
CA ILE A 234 1.47 10.58 -16.75
C ILE A 234 2.67 11.52 -16.83
N ASP A 235 2.54 12.71 -16.25
CA ASP A 235 3.62 13.72 -16.26
C ASP A 235 4.81 13.24 -15.40
N ASN A 236 4.55 12.65 -14.25
CA ASN A 236 5.58 12.02 -13.43
C ASN A 236 6.31 10.89 -14.16
N LEU A 237 5.58 10.11 -14.97
CA LEU A 237 6.17 9.05 -15.78
C LEU A 237 7.08 9.64 -16.87
N LYS A 238 6.63 10.68 -17.56
CA LYS A 238 7.45 11.39 -18.55
C LYS A 238 8.74 11.93 -17.91
N GLU A 239 8.62 12.63 -16.78
CA GLU A 239 9.75 13.17 -16.03
C GLU A 239 10.75 12.07 -15.64
N ALA A 240 10.26 10.91 -15.18
CA ALA A 240 11.10 9.79 -14.76
C ALA A 240 11.92 9.17 -15.90
N TYR A 241 11.47 9.32 -17.16
CA TYR A 241 12.13 8.77 -18.34
C TYR A 241 12.81 9.84 -19.21
N ASP A 242 12.62 11.13 -18.89
CA ASP A 242 13.23 12.23 -19.63
C ASP A 242 14.76 12.12 -19.63
N GLY A 243 15.36 12.36 -20.75
CA GLY A 243 16.83 12.31 -20.96
C GLY A 243 17.47 10.93 -20.85
N LYS A 244 16.70 9.84 -20.57
CA LYS A 244 17.26 8.49 -20.42
C LYS A 244 17.35 7.69 -21.72
N GLY A 245 16.83 8.22 -22.82
CA GLY A 245 16.81 7.52 -24.12
C GLY A 245 15.96 6.25 -24.15
N ILE A 246 15.13 6.03 -23.13
CA ILE A 246 14.26 4.87 -22.96
C ILE A 246 12.82 5.33 -23.14
N LYS A 247 12.07 4.63 -23.97
CA LYS A 247 10.63 4.90 -24.12
C LYS A 247 9.89 4.59 -22.82
N PRO A 248 9.07 5.53 -22.29
CA PRO A 248 8.25 5.22 -21.13
C PRO A 248 7.31 4.03 -21.42
N PRO A 249 7.03 3.19 -20.43
CA PRO A 249 6.07 2.09 -20.59
C PRO A 249 4.70 2.61 -20.96
N SER A 250 3.85 1.73 -21.51
CA SER A 250 2.46 2.08 -21.78
C SER A 250 1.79 2.61 -20.50
N ILE A 251 1.02 3.68 -20.65
CA ILE A 251 0.24 4.27 -19.58
C ILE A 251 -0.88 3.32 -19.14
N ILE A 252 -1.42 2.56 -20.10
CA ILE A 252 -2.41 1.52 -19.87
C ILE A 252 -1.72 0.18 -19.89
N GLN A 253 -2.00 -0.63 -18.88
CA GLN A 253 -1.41 -1.95 -18.75
C GLN A 253 -2.48 -2.92 -18.26
N ASP A 254 -2.82 -3.86 -19.14
CA ASP A 254 -3.69 -4.97 -18.80
C ASP A 254 -2.97 -5.94 -17.87
N ARG A 255 -3.68 -6.45 -16.88
CA ARG A 255 -3.16 -7.53 -16.04
C ARG A 255 -3.25 -8.87 -16.79
N PRO A 256 -2.33 -9.81 -16.51
CA PRO A 256 -2.45 -11.16 -17.06
C PRO A 256 -3.79 -11.79 -16.68
N ILE A 257 -4.48 -12.36 -17.66
CA ILE A 257 -5.82 -12.95 -17.48
C ILE A 257 -5.80 -14.02 -16.39
N GLU A 258 -4.76 -14.84 -16.34
CA GLU A 258 -4.58 -15.89 -15.34
C GLU A 258 -4.54 -15.33 -13.91
N THR A 259 -3.96 -14.14 -13.71
CA THR A 259 -3.94 -13.45 -12.42
C THR A 259 -5.34 -12.98 -12.03
N VAL A 260 -6.09 -12.42 -12.98
CA VAL A 260 -7.46 -11.96 -12.77
C VAL A 260 -8.39 -13.15 -12.44
N LEU A 261 -8.24 -14.27 -13.16
CA LEU A 261 -9.00 -15.50 -12.88
C LEU A 261 -8.67 -16.08 -11.51
N ALA A 262 -7.38 -16.11 -11.15
CA ALA A 262 -6.96 -16.59 -9.84
C ALA A 262 -7.57 -15.76 -8.70
N GLU A 263 -7.68 -14.45 -8.86
CA GLU A 263 -8.37 -13.59 -7.88
C GLU A 263 -9.86 -13.89 -7.78
N GLY A 264 -10.53 -14.15 -8.90
CA GLY A 264 -11.93 -14.58 -8.90
C GLY A 264 -12.13 -15.91 -8.16
N GLN A 265 -11.24 -16.87 -8.38
CA GLN A 265 -11.27 -18.15 -7.66
C GLN A 265 -11.03 -17.97 -6.15
N ASP A 266 -10.16 -17.03 -5.75
CA ASP A 266 -9.94 -16.74 -4.34
C ASP A 266 -11.19 -16.14 -3.69
N ILE A 267 -11.89 -15.22 -4.38
CA ILE A 267 -13.15 -14.68 -3.88
C ILE A 267 -14.14 -15.82 -3.60
N ILE A 268 -14.31 -16.76 -4.55
CA ILE A 268 -15.21 -17.90 -4.36
C ILE A 268 -14.79 -18.77 -3.17
N LYS A 269 -13.49 -19.03 -3.01
CA LYS A 269 -12.98 -19.82 -1.88
C LYS A 269 -13.22 -19.12 -0.55
N LEU A 270 -12.98 -17.81 -0.49
CA LEU A 270 -13.17 -17.01 0.72
C LEU A 270 -14.68 -16.87 1.04
N ASP A 271 -15.52 -16.62 0.04
CA ASP A 271 -16.97 -16.61 0.21
C ASP A 271 -17.49 -17.90 0.82
N LYS A 272 -17.02 -19.02 0.31
CA LYS A 272 -17.37 -20.35 0.84
C LYS A 272 -16.86 -20.58 2.27
N TYR A 273 -15.63 -20.17 2.54
CA TYR A 273 -15.00 -20.33 3.86
C TYR A 273 -15.72 -19.51 4.94
N TYR A 274 -16.04 -18.26 4.63
CA TYR A 274 -16.70 -17.33 5.56
C TYR A 274 -18.23 -17.41 5.52
N GLY A 275 -18.82 -18.25 4.65
CA GLY A 275 -20.26 -18.41 4.54
C GLY A 275 -20.99 -17.17 4.02
N VAL A 276 -20.32 -16.35 3.22
CA VAL A 276 -20.86 -15.12 2.62
C VAL A 276 -21.09 -15.32 1.12
N LYS A 277 -21.86 -14.42 0.52
CA LYS A 277 -22.05 -14.35 -0.92
C LYS A 277 -21.78 -12.91 -1.37
N THR A 278 -20.79 -12.75 -2.23
CA THR A 278 -20.40 -11.45 -2.75
C THR A 278 -20.57 -11.38 -4.26
N ALA A 279 -20.52 -10.17 -4.81
CA ALA A 279 -20.49 -9.91 -6.24
C ALA A 279 -19.12 -9.38 -6.64
N ALA A 280 -18.52 -9.91 -7.70
CA ALA A 280 -17.29 -9.36 -8.25
C ALA A 280 -17.60 -8.26 -9.26
N VAL A 281 -16.86 -7.15 -9.17
CA VAL A 281 -16.90 -6.05 -10.12
C VAL A 281 -15.51 -5.85 -10.69
N PHE A 282 -15.39 -5.80 -12.00
CA PHE A 282 -14.15 -5.44 -12.66
C PHE A 282 -13.93 -3.94 -12.53
N ASP A 283 -12.86 -3.57 -11.83
CA ASP A 283 -12.48 -2.19 -11.61
C ASP A 283 -11.39 -1.78 -12.62
N GLN A 284 -11.66 -0.68 -13.31
CA GLN A 284 -10.80 -0.16 -14.33
C GLN A 284 -11.11 1.32 -14.59
N ALA A 285 -10.06 2.10 -14.81
CA ALA A 285 -10.22 3.54 -15.05
C ALA A 285 -10.98 3.85 -16.35
N ASP A 286 -10.79 3.05 -17.38
CA ASP A 286 -11.48 3.20 -18.66
C ASP A 286 -11.52 1.87 -19.46
N ILE A 287 -12.67 1.26 -19.51
CA ILE A 287 -12.92 -0.01 -20.24
C ILE A 287 -12.78 0.18 -21.77
N SER A 288 -13.09 1.37 -22.29
CA SER A 288 -13.14 1.62 -23.72
C SER A 288 -11.78 1.60 -24.42
N LEU A 289 -10.70 1.74 -23.62
CA LEU A 289 -9.32 1.82 -24.11
C LEU A 289 -8.61 0.48 -24.15
N ASN A 290 -9.24 -0.57 -23.66
CA ASN A 290 -8.65 -1.87 -23.61
C ASN A 290 -8.73 -2.64 -24.90
N ASN A 291 -7.81 -3.55 -25.03
CA ASN A 291 -7.80 -4.53 -26.08
C ASN A 291 -9.06 -5.41 -25.99
N MET A 292 -10.00 -5.24 -26.93
CA MET A 292 -11.23 -6.05 -26.99
C MET A 292 -10.94 -7.55 -27.03
N ASN A 293 -9.82 -7.97 -27.62
CA ASN A 293 -9.42 -9.37 -27.62
C ASN A 293 -9.11 -9.87 -26.21
N TRP A 294 -8.49 -9.04 -25.37
CA TRP A 294 -8.25 -9.37 -23.97
C TRP A 294 -9.56 -9.54 -23.19
N TRP A 295 -10.55 -8.66 -23.42
CA TRP A 295 -11.86 -8.78 -22.80
C TRP A 295 -12.65 -10.00 -23.25
N ASN A 296 -12.59 -10.32 -24.55
CA ASN A 296 -13.23 -11.53 -25.09
C ASN A 296 -12.62 -12.79 -24.47
N ASP A 297 -11.29 -12.86 -24.43
CA ASP A 297 -10.55 -13.99 -23.83
C ASP A 297 -10.82 -14.10 -22.31
N LEU A 298 -10.81 -12.98 -21.57
CA LEU A 298 -11.18 -12.98 -20.16
C LEU A 298 -12.62 -13.46 -19.97
N SER A 299 -13.56 -12.94 -20.75
CA SER A 299 -14.99 -13.29 -20.62
C SER A 299 -15.22 -14.78 -20.85
N GLU A 300 -14.65 -15.36 -21.89
CA GLU A 300 -14.73 -16.78 -22.17
C GLU A 300 -14.14 -17.62 -21.03
N LYS A 301 -12.91 -17.30 -20.61
CA LYS A 301 -12.24 -18.03 -19.52
C LYS A 301 -12.93 -17.82 -18.17
N TRP A 302 -13.50 -16.64 -17.93
CA TRP A 302 -14.25 -16.37 -16.71
C TRP A 302 -15.48 -17.24 -16.60
N MET A 303 -16.28 -17.30 -17.66
CA MET A 303 -17.46 -18.18 -17.73
C MET A 303 -17.12 -19.65 -17.48
N LEU A 304 -16.02 -20.12 -18.05
CA LEU A 304 -15.58 -21.52 -17.92
C LEU A 304 -15.03 -21.88 -16.53
N ASN A 305 -14.35 -20.94 -15.85
CA ASN A 305 -13.59 -21.21 -14.64
C ASN A 305 -14.24 -20.68 -13.35
N ILE A 306 -15.03 -19.64 -13.43
CA ILE A 306 -15.63 -18.94 -12.31
C ILE A 306 -17.14 -19.19 -12.23
N GLY A 307 -17.80 -19.32 -13.36
CA GLY A 307 -19.18 -19.80 -13.43
C GLY A 307 -20.23 -18.86 -12.83
N ILE A 308 -20.31 -17.61 -13.31
CA ILE A 308 -21.46 -16.74 -13.01
C ILE A 308 -21.94 -16.13 -14.31
#